data_88d7c93bbc546ab54865a57499e1f7d9
#
_entry.id   88d7c93bbc546ab54865a57499e1f7d9
#
_cell.length_a   1.000
_cell.length_b   1.000
_cell.length_c   1.000
_cell.angle_alpha   90.00
_cell.angle_beta   90.00
_cell.angle_gamma   90.00
#
_symmetry.space_group_name_H-M   'P 1'
#
loop_
_entity.id
_entity.type
_entity.pdbx_description
1 polymer ?
#
loop_
_entity_poly.entity_id
_entity_poly.type
_entity_poly.pdbx_seq_one_letter_code
_entity_poly.pdbx_strand_id
1 'polypeptide(L)'
;TSTRDGSVTSVQAVYVPADDLTDPATATTFTHLDATTVLSRKIAEQGIYPAVDPLQSSSRLLEPGKVGEEHYQIARRVQEILEKYNELQDIIAILGMDELSDQDRQTVMRARKIQRFLSQPMHVAEKFTNIPGAYVPLKETLRGFQMIIDGEMDQYPEAAFFNVGTIDDVIRKAQSMGGEN
;
A
#
# COMPACT_ATOMS: atom_id res chain seq x y z
N THR A 1 26.04 -0.57 -3.14
CA THR A 1 27.40 -0.14 -3.56
C THR A 1 27.82 -0.89 -4.81
N SER A 2 28.30 -0.17 -5.82
CA SER A 2 28.93 -0.75 -7.01
C SER A 2 30.41 -1.00 -6.76
N THR A 3 30.87 -2.15 -7.24
CA THR A 3 32.29 -2.52 -7.25
C THR A 3 32.78 -2.57 -8.68
N ARG A 4 34.07 -2.86 -8.90
CA ARG A 4 34.63 -2.97 -10.25
C ARG A 4 33.95 -4.07 -11.09
N ASP A 5 33.62 -5.19 -10.47
CA ASP A 5 33.18 -6.40 -11.16
C ASP A 5 31.74 -6.82 -10.75
N GLY A 6 31.02 -5.98 -9.99
CA GLY A 6 29.66 -6.26 -9.56
C GLY A 6 29.06 -5.22 -8.63
N SER A 7 28.02 -5.61 -7.90
CA SER A 7 27.36 -4.75 -6.91
C SER A 7 27.05 -5.51 -5.63
N VAL A 8 26.95 -4.80 -4.51
CA VAL A 8 26.54 -5.33 -3.22
C VAL A 8 25.27 -4.63 -2.80
N THR A 9 24.22 -5.42 -2.57
CA THR A 9 22.96 -4.96 -1.98
C THR A 9 22.87 -5.53 -0.57
N SER A 10 22.56 -4.68 0.41
CA SER A 10 22.31 -5.10 1.78
C SER A 10 20.87 -4.80 2.18
N VAL A 11 20.27 -5.70 2.97
CA VAL A 11 18.98 -5.50 3.63
C VAL A 11 19.22 -5.54 5.13
N GLN A 12 18.82 -4.48 5.84
CA GLN A 12 19.05 -4.31 7.26
C GLN A 12 17.72 -4.07 7.97
N ALA A 13 17.49 -4.79 9.07
CA ALA A 13 16.39 -4.50 9.97
C ALA A 13 16.87 -3.47 11.02
N VAL A 14 16.18 -2.34 11.09
CA VAL A 14 16.44 -1.29 12.06
C VAL A 14 15.29 -1.26 13.06
N TYR A 15 15.60 -1.47 14.34
CA TYR A 15 14.62 -1.33 15.41
C TYR A 15 14.53 0.13 15.84
N VAL A 16 13.31 0.66 15.83
CA VAL A 16 13.04 2.06 16.20
C VAL A 16 12.40 2.09 17.58
N PRO A 17 13.07 2.63 18.60
CA PRO A 17 12.54 2.71 19.96
C PRO A 17 11.27 3.58 20.00
N ALA A 18 10.22 3.09 20.64
CA ALA A 18 8.95 3.77 20.81
C ALA A 18 8.30 4.28 19.50
N ASP A 19 8.61 3.67 18.37
CA ASP A 19 8.16 4.07 17.02
C ASP A 19 8.55 5.52 16.65
N ASP A 20 9.57 6.09 17.32
CA ASP A 20 10.04 7.46 17.10
C ASP A 20 11.10 7.52 15.99
N LEU A 21 10.65 7.74 14.77
CA LEU A 21 11.53 7.92 13.60
C LEU A 21 12.40 9.19 13.67
N THR A 22 12.11 10.11 14.60
CA THR A 22 12.85 11.35 14.78
C THR A 22 14.02 11.22 15.74
N ASP A 23 14.16 10.07 16.40
CA ASP A 23 15.32 9.79 17.24
C ASP A 23 16.61 10.01 16.44
N PRO A 24 17.60 10.77 16.97
CA PRO A 24 18.81 11.15 16.24
C PRO A 24 19.61 9.97 15.68
N ALA A 25 19.67 8.85 16.39
CA ALA A 25 20.40 7.66 15.94
C ALA A 25 19.68 7.01 14.75
N THR A 26 18.36 6.90 14.84
CA THR A 26 17.50 6.36 13.78
C THR A 26 17.53 7.26 12.54
N ALA A 27 17.34 8.57 12.73
CA ALA A 27 17.36 9.56 11.65
C ALA A 27 18.70 9.57 10.91
N THR A 28 19.84 9.50 11.65
CA THR A 28 21.16 9.44 11.04
C THR A 28 21.33 8.16 10.21
N THR A 29 20.85 7.03 10.69
CA THR A 29 20.91 5.76 9.96
C THR A 29 20.16 5.87 8.63
N PHE A 30 18.98 6.46 8.62
CA PHE A 30 18.16 6.60 7.42
C PHE A 30 18.80 7.44 6.33
N THR A 31 19.64 8.42 6.66
CA THR A 31 20.33 9.25 5.66
C THR A 31 21.28 8.45 4.76
N HIS A 32 21.73 7.29 5.21
CA HIS A 32 22.66 6.42 4.48
C HIS A 32 21.96 5.31 3.67
N LEU A 33 20.63 5.21 3.75
CA LEU A 33 19.87 4.18 3.05
C LEU A 33 19.38 4.67 1.70
N ASP A 34 19.41 3.78 0.70
CA ASP A 34 18.87 4.07 -0.63
C ASP A 34 17.35 3.82 -0.69
N ALA A 35 16.84 2.96 0.17
CA ALA A 35 15.41 2.69 0.33
C ALA A 35 15.10 2.35 1.78
N THR A 36 13.92 2.75 2.24
CA THR A 36 13.38 2.43 3.55
C THR A 36 11.98 1.84 3.41
N THR A 37 11.74 0.72 4.09
CA THR A 37 10.41 0.13 4.25
C THR A 37 10.01 0.25 5.70
N VAL A 38 9.05 1.12 5.99
CA VAL A 38 8.60 1.42 7.34
C VAL A 38 7.41 0.53 7.68
N LEU A 39 7.53 -0.26 8.77
CA LEU A 39 6.42 -1.03 9.32
C LEU A 39 5.69 -0.20 10.37
N SER A 40 4.36 -0.16 10.30
CA SER A 40 3.50 0.64 11.16
C SER A 40 2.58 -0.23 12.01
N ARG A 41 2.58 -0.01 13.34
CA ARG A 41 1.63 -0.66 14.25
C ARG A 41 0.20 -0.28 13.94
N LYS A 42 -0.06 0.98 13.59
CA LYS A 42 -1.38 1.49 13.21
C LYS A 42 -1.97 0.72 12.02
N ILE A 43 -1.14 0.34 11.05
CA ILE A 43 -1.56 -0.47 9.91
C ILE A 43 -1.78 -1.93 10.32
N ALA A 44 -0.91 -2.49 11.17
CA ALA A 44 -1.08 -3.83 11.70
C ALA A 44 -2.37 -3.98 12.53
N GLU A 45 -2.75 -2.98 13.32
CA GLU A 45 -3.99 -2.93 14.10
C GLU A 45 -5.25 -2.95 13.21
N GLN A 46 -5.14 -2.49 11.97
CA GLN A 46 -6.20 -2.59 10.97
C GLN A 46 -6.29 -3.97 10.30
N GLY A 47 -5.40 -4.90 10.68
CA GLY A 47 -5.30 -6.24 10.08
C GLY A 47 -4.68 -6.26 8.69
N ILE A 48 -4.02 -5.18 8.26
CA ILE A 48 -3.37 -5.08 6.95
C ILE A 48 -1.95 -5.62 7.06
N TYR A 49 -1.66 -6.67 6.31
CA TYR A 49 -0.34 -7.31 6.25
C TYR A 49 0.07 -7.53 4.79
N PRO A 50 1.36 -7.25 4.43
CA PRO A 50 2.42 -6.68 5.28
C PRO A 50 2.05 -5.28 5.79
N ALA A 51 2.39 -4.97 7.04
CA ALA A 51 2.00 -3.72 7.70
C ALA A 51 2.94 -2.55 7.30
N VAL A 52 3.18 -2.40 6.02
CA VAL A 52 4.05 -1.36 5.45
C VAL A 52 3.29 -0.06 5.32
N ASP A 53 3.88 1.03 5.79
CA ASP A 53 3.35 2.37 5.60
C ASP A 53 3.85 2.94 4.26
N PRO A 54 2.98 3.10 3.26
CA PRO A 54 3.38 3.56 1.94
C PRO A 54 3.75 5.04 1.88
N LEU A 55 3.32 5.84 2.87
CA LEU A 55 3.62 7.27 2.94
C LEU A 55 4.94 7.55 3.64
N GLN A 56 5.33 6.70 4.60
CA GLN A 56 6.60 6.81 5.31
C GLN A 56 7.73 6.01 4.65
N SER A 57 7.40 5.08 3.76
CA SER A 57 8.38 4.31 3.00
C SER A 57 8.89 5.08 1.79
N SER A 58 10.15 4.92 1.45
CA SER A 58 10.77 5.65 0.34
C SER A 58 11.82 4.84 -0.39
N SER A 59 12.09 5.20 -1.64
CA SER A 59 13.18 4.64 -2.43
C SER A 59 13.74 5.68 -3.40
N ARG A 60 15.06 5.79 -3.46
CA ARG A 60 15.76 6.60 -4.47
C ARG A 60 15.60 6.07 -5.90
N LEU A 61 15.13 4.83 -6.04
CA LEU A 61 14.84 4.25 -7.35
C LEU A 61 13.50 4.71 -7.91
N LEU A 62 12.61 5.29 -7.09
CA LEU A 62 11.32 5.78 -7.55
C LEU A 62 11.46 7.12 -8.27
N GLU A 63 12.07 7.05 -9.44
CA GLU A 63 12.29 8.15 -10.38
C GLU A 63 11.90 7.71 -11.79
N PRO A 64 11.31 8.58 -12.64
CA PRO A 64 10.87 8.21 -13.98
C PRO A 64 11.96 7.58 -14.85
N GLY A 65 13.18 8.10 -14.74
CA GLY A 65 14.34 7.59 -15.48
C GLY A 65 14.85 6.21 -15.06
N LYS A 66 14.38 5.69 -13.91
CA LYS A 66 14.80 4.38 -13.36
C LYS A 66 13.72 3.34 -13.44
N VAL A 67 12.50 3.68 -13.00
CA VAL A 67 11.38 2.73 -12.94
C VAL A 67 10.41 2.84 -14.13
N GLY A 68 10.58 3.86 -14.95
CA GLY A 68 9.67 4.22 -16.03
C GLY A 68 8.55 5.16 -15.57
N GLU A 69 8.01 5.92 -16.52
CA GLU A 69 7.00 6.97 -16.25
C GLU A 69 5.72 6.38 -15.65
N GLU A 70 5.22 5.28 -16.22
CA GLU A 70 3.99 4.62 -15.78
C GLU A 70 4.06 4.23 -14.28
N HIS A 71 5.11 3.51 -13.89
CA HIS A 71 5.30 3.10 -12.50
C HIS A 71 5.39 4.30 -11.56
N TYR A 72 6.17 5.31 -11.93
CA TYR A 72 6.33 6.52 -11.14
C TYR A 72 4.99 7.24 -10.93
N GLN A 73 4.22 7.45 -11.99
CA GLN A 73 2.94 8.16 -11.94
C GLN A 73 1.91 7.40 -11.09
N ILE A 74 1.80 6.07 -11.27
CA ILE A 74 0.90 5.25 -10.46
C ILE A 74 1.26 5.36 -8.97
N ALA A 75 2.55 5.21 -8.62
CA ALA A 75 2.99 5.28 -7.23
C ALA A 75 2.70 6.65 -6.61
N ARG A 76 2.95 7.75 -7.34
CA ARG A 76 2.66 9.11 -6.86
C ARG A 76 1.17 9.35 -6.66
N ARG A 77 0.33 8.91 -7.59
CA ARG A 77 -1.13 9.06 -7.47
C ARG A 77 -1.69 8.24 -6.31
N VAL A 78 -1.16 7.03 -6.05
CA VAL A 78 -1.53 6.25 -4.86
C VAL A 78 -1.19 7.02 -3.59
N GLN A 79 0.01 7.59 -3.49
CA GLN A 79 0.42 8.39 -2.35
C GLN A 79 -0.49 9.60 -2.15
N GLU A 80 -0.76 10.37 -3.20
CA GLU A 80 -1.65 11.54 -3.16
C GLU A 80 -3.06 11.19 -2.65
N ILE A 81 -3.62 10.08 -3.12
CA ILE A 81 -4.95 9.61 -2.66
C ILE A 81 -4.92 9.25 -1.17
N LEU A 82 -3.86 8.56 -0.72
CA LEU A 82 -3.72 8.16 0.68
C LEU A 82 -3.44 9.37 1.59
N GLU A 83 -2.63 10.33 1.16
CA GLU A 83 -2.40 11.60 1.87
C GLU A 83 -3.71 12.38 2.02
N LYS A 84 -4.45 12.55 0.92
CA LYS A 84 -5.75 13.21 0.94
C LYS A 84 -6.75 12.50 1.87
N TYR A 85 -6.74 11.17 1.87
CA TYR A 85 -7.58 10.40 2.79
C TYR A 85 -7.20 10.66 4.26
N ASN A 86 -5.91 10.73 4.58
CA ASN A 86 -5.47 11.04 5.95
C ASN A 86 -5.95 12.45 6.39
N GLU A 87 -5.88 13.46 5.51
CA GLU A 87 -6.42 14.80 5.79
C GLU A 87 -7.94 14.79 6.06
N LEU A 88 -8.67 13.95 5.33
CA LEU A 88 -10.13 13.86 5.47
C LEU A 88 -10.58 13.01 6.67
N GLN A 89 -9.72 12.19 7.26
CA GLN A 89 -10.08 11.32 8.38
C GLN A 89 -10.62 12.09 9.59
N ASP A 90 -10.01 13.22 9.94
CA ASP A 90 -10.44 14.04 11.06
C ASP A 90 -11.83 14.67 10.81
N ILE A 91 -12.07 15.08 9.57
CA ILE A 91 -13.37 15.61 9.14
C ILE A 91 -14.44 14.53 9.21
N ILE A 92 -14.12 13.34 8.71
CA ILE A 92 -15.03 12.17 8.74
C ILE A 92 -15.37 11.76 10.17
N ALA A 93 -14.38 11.79 11.07
CA ALA A 93 -14.57 11.42 12.47
C ALA A 93 -15.49 12.38 13.23
N ILE A 94 -15.49 13.67 12.87
CA ILE A 94 -16.26 14.72 13.56
C ILE A 94 -17.63 14.90 12.90
N LEU A 95 -17.67 15.00 11.57
CA LEU A 95 -18.86 15.42 10.82
C LEU A 95 -19.54 14.27 10.06
N GLY A 96 -18.86 13.14 9.89
CA GLY A 96 -19.34 12.02 9.09
C GLY A 96 -19.04 12.14 7.59
N MET A 97 -19.35 11.07 6.87
CA MET A 97 -19.13 10.99 5.41
C MET A 97 -20.07 11.87 4.60
N ASP A 98 -21.24 12.20 5.14
CA ASP A 98 -22.29 12.93 4.42
C ASP A 98 -21.94 14.40 4.18
N GLU A 99 -21.06 14.97 5.00
CA GLU A 99 -20.58 16.34 4.86
C GLU A 99 -19.46 16.51 3.84
N LEU A 100 -18.94 15.41 3.29
CA LEU A 100 -17.91 15.46 2.26
C LEU A 100 -18.52 15.83 0.89
N SER A 101 -17.74 16.56 0.09
CA SER A 101 -18.07 16.73 -1.33
C SER A 101 -18.11 15.37 -2.04
N ASP A 102 -18.83 15.26 -3.16
CA ASP A 102 -18.89 14.04 -3.93
C ASP A 102 -17.50 13.58 -4.39
N GLN A 103 -16.63 14.53 -4.73
CA GLN A 103 -15.25 14.26 -5.11
C GLN A 103 -14.43 13.70 -3.93
N ASP A 104 -14.53 14.29 -2.75
CA ASP A 104 -13.82 13.81 -1.56
C ASP A 104 -14.35 12.44 -1.12
N ARG A 105 -15.66 12.24 -1.18
CA ARG A 105 -16.30 10.94 -0.91
C ARG A 105 -15.76 9.84 -1.83
N GLN A 106 -15.66 10.13 -3.13
CA GLN A 106 -15.08 9.19 -4.10
C GLN A 106 -13.60 8.91 -3.79
N THR A 107 -12.82 9.94 -3.46
CA THR A 107 -11.42 9.80 -3.05
C THR A 107 -11.28 8.89 -1.83
N VAL A 108 -12.12 9.08 -0.81
CA VAL A 108 -12.14 8.24 0.41
C VAL A 108 -12.47 6.78 0.06
N MET A 109 -13.47 6.56 -0.79
CA MET A 109 -13.86 5.19 -1.20
C MET A 109 -12.71 4.48 -1.93
N ARG A 110 -12.02 5.17 -2.85
CA ARG A 110 -10.86 4.62 -3.56
C ARG A 110 -9.68 4.42 -2.63
N ALA A 111 -9.40 5.35 -1.72
CA ALA A 111 -8.34 5.23 -0.72
C ALA A 111 -8.51 3.98 0.16
N ARG A 112 -9.73 3.70 0.63
CA ARG A 112 -10.03 2.49 1.39
C ARG A 112 -9.79 1.21 0.58
N LYS A 113 -10.17 1.20 -0.70
CA LYS A 113 -9.88 0.07 -1.61
C LYS A 113 -8.37 -0.10 -1.79
N ILE A 114 -7.63 0.99 -1.99
CA ILE A 114 -6.16 0.98 -2.08
C ILE A 114 -5.55 0.40 -0.81
N GLN A 115 -5.95 0.86 0.38
CA GLN A 115 -5.46 0.33 1.64
C GLN A 115 -5.71 -1.18 1.78
N ARG A 116 -6.91 -1.64 1.41
CA ARG A 116 -7.24 -3.07 1.44
C ARG A 116 -6.44 -3.86 0.42
N PHE A 117 -6.23 -3.31 -0.78
CA PHE A 117 -5.45 -3.95 -1.84
C PHE A 117 -3.94 -4.00 -1.55
N LEU A 118 -3.43 -3.14 -0.67
CA LEU A 118 -2.06 -3.25 -0.13
C LEU A 118 -1.86 -4.47 0.77
N SER A 119 -2.93 -5.06 1.31
CA SER A 119 -2.85 -6.35 2.00
C SER A 119 -2.62 -7.48 1.02
N GLN A 120 -1.80 -8.45 1.41
CA GLN A 120 -1.45 -9.59 0.55
C GLN A 120 -1.33 -10.87 1.37
N PRO A 121 -1.84 -12.01 0.89
CA PRO A 121 -1.58 -13.28 1.52
C PRO A 121 -0.10 -13.67 1.33
N MET A 122 0.61 -13.87 2.44
CA MET A 122 2.03 -14.18 2.44
C MET A 122 2.27 -15.66 2.64
N HIS A 123 3.20 -16.25 1.89
CA HIS A 123 3.59 -17.66 2.02
C HIS A 123 4.04 -18.01 3.44
N VAL A 124 4.75 -17.11 4.13
CA VAL A 124 5.18 -17.31 5.51
C VAL A 124 4.02 -17.43 6.51
N ALA A 125 2.88 -16.85 6.18
CA ALA A 125 1.69 -16.83 7.04
C ALA A 125 0.68 -17.96 6.75
N GLU A 126 0.86 -18.77 5.71
CA GLU A 126 -0.10 -19.80 5.28
C GLU A 126 -0.54 -20.73 6.41
N LYS A 127 0.42 -21.17 7.24
CA LYS A 127 0.14 -22.09 8.37
C LYS A 127 -0.73 -21.45 9.47
N PHE A 128 -0.77 -20.13 9.54
CA PHE A 128 -1.53 -19.39 10.56
C PHE A 128 -2.87 -18.91 10.04
N THR A 129 -2.93 -18.53 8.76
CA THR A 129 -4.11 -17.94 8.14
C THR A 129 -4.97 -18.96 7.41
N ASN A 130 -4.42 -20.13 7.06
CA ASN A 130 -5.00 -21.11 6.15
C ASN A 130 -5.32 -20.56 4.76
N ILE A 131 -4.65 -19.48 4.37
CA ILE A 131 -4.78 -18.84 3.05
C ILE A 131 -3.47 -19.04 2.33
N PRO A 132 -3.47 -19.63 1.12
CA PRO A 132 -2.26 -19.76 0.30
C PRO A 132 -1.64 -18.40 0.00
N GLY A 133 -0.34 -18.28 0.12
CA GLY A 133 0.40 -17.07 -0.25
C GLY A 133 0.29 -16.80 -1.75
N ALA A 134 0.36 -15.53 -2.12
CA ALA A 134 0.32 -15.11 -3.50
C ALA A 134 1.59 -14.32 -3.85
N TYR A 135 2.27 -14.73 -4.92
CA TYR A 135 3.30 -13.91 -5.56
C TYR A 135 2.65 -13.09 -6.66
N VAL A 136 2.75 -11.77 -6.56
CA VAL A 136 2.18 -10.84 -7.54
C VAL A 136 3.31 -10.16 -8.30
N PRO A 137 3.45 -10.37 -9.61
CA PRO A 137 4.41 -9.64 -10.43
C PRO A 137 4.16 -8.13 -10.39
N LEU A 138 5.22 -7.33 -10.44
CA LEU A 138 5.12 -5.87 -10.39
C LEU A 138 4.14 -5.30 -11.43
N LYS A 139 4.14 -5.86 -12.65
CA LYS A 139 3.22 -5.44 -13.71
C LYS A 139 1.74 -5.60 -13.30
N GLU A 140 1.41 -6.70 -12.63
CA GLU A 140 0.03 -6.95 -12.16
C GLU A 140 -0.32 -6.02 -10.98
N THR A 141 0.65 -5.71 -10.13
CA THR A 141 0.48 -4.71 -9.07
C THR A 141 0.16 -3.34 -9.66
N LEU A 142 0.94 -2.88 -10.63
CA LEU A 142 0.72 -1.59 -11.30
C LEU A 142 -0.64 -1.55 -12.01
N ARG A 143 -0.99 -2.60 -12.76
CA ARG A 143 -2.30 -2.74 -13.41
C ARG A 143 -3.44 -2.61 -12.40
N GLY A 144 -3.32 -3.31 -11.28
CA GLY A 144 -4.34 -3.29 -10.24
C GLY A 144 -4.55 -1.91 -9.63
N PHE A 145 -3.48 -1.22 -9.26
CA PHE A 145 -3.57 0.15 -8.75
C PHE A 145 -4.09 1.14 -9.78
N GLN A 146 -3.67 1.03 -11.04
CA GLN A 146 -4.17 1.88 -12.12
C GLN A 146 -5.69 1.75 -12.26
N MET A 147 -6.23 0.52 -12.32
CA MET A 147 -7.67 0.28 -12.41
C MET A 147 -8.46 0.85 -11.22
N ILE A 148 -7.89 0.81 -10.00
CA ILE A 148 -8.53 1.41 -8.83
C ILE A 148 -8.53 2.94 -8.94
N ILE A 149 -7.39 3.54 -9.32
CA ILE A 149 -7.23 5.00 -9.46
C ILE A 149 -8.17 5.54 -10.54
N ASP A 150 -8.28 4.88 -11.67
CA ASP A 150 -9.12 5.31 -12.81
C ASP A 150 -10.63 5.07 -12.57
N GLY A 151 -10.97 4.34 -11.51
CA GLY A 151 -12.36 4.11 -11.11
C GLY A 151 -13.03 2.92 -11.77
N GLU A 152 -12.31 2.12 -12.54
CA GLU A 152 -12.83 0.89 -13.16
C GLU A 152 -13.31 -0.12 -12.10
N MET A 153 -12.81 0.03 -10.88
CA MET A 153 -13.14 -0.84 -9.76
C MET A 153 -14.17 -0.24 -8.78
N ASP A 154 -14.78 0.90 -9.12
CA ASP A 154 -15.67 1.60 -8.19
C ASP A 154 -16.94 0.81 -7.84
N GLN A 155 -17.43 -0.05 -8.74
CA GLN A 155 -18.60 -0.90 -8.53
C GLN A 155 -18.37 -2.08 -7.55
N TYR A 156 -17.12 -2.44 -7.27
CA TYR A 156 -16.83 -3.59 -6.41
C TYR A 156 -16.78 -3.20 -4.93
N PRO A 157 -17.27 -4.06 -4.01
CA PRO A 157 -17.26 -3.76 -2.58
C PRO A 157 -15.83 -3.74 -2.01
N GLU A 158 -15.58 -2.85 -1.04
CA GLU A 158 -14.27 -2.69 -0.36
C GLU A 158 -13.72 -4.02 0.18
N ALA A 159 -14.58 -4.87 0.73
CA ALA A 159 -14.18 -6.15 1.31
C ALA A 159 -13.54 -7.13 0.30
N ALA A 160 -13.84 -6.98 -0.99
CA ALA A 160 -13.25 -7.82 -2.03
C ALA A 160 -11.75 -7.57 -2.23
N PHE A 161 -11.28 -6.37 -1.90
CA PHE A 161 -9.87 -5.97 -2.06
C PHE A 161 -8.95 -6.48 -0.95
N PHE A 162 -9.52 -6.99 0.13
CA PHE A 162 -8.73 -7.41 1.28
C PHE A 162 -8.11 -8.79 1.09
N ASN A 163 -6.81 -8.89 1.33
CA ASN A 163 -6.05 -10.13 1.35
C ASN A 163 -6.21 -10.96 0.06
N VAL A 164 -5.90 -10.33 -1.05
CA VAL A 164 -5.92 -10.91 -2.40
C VAL A 164 -4.56 -10.73 -3.08
N GLY A 165 -4.31 -11.44 -4.16
CA GLY A 165 -3.10 -11.28 -4.96
C GLY A 165 -3.28 -10.20 -6.03
N THR A 166 -3.88 -10.56 -7.15
CA THR A 166 -4.07 -9.67 -8.31
C THR A 166 -5.44 -8.99 -8.29
N ILE A 167 -5.62 -8.02 -9.18
CA ILE A 167 -6.93 -7.35 -9.36
C ILE A 167 -7.99 -8.33 -9.88
N ASP A 168 -7.60 -9.37 -10.61
CA ASP A 168 -8.53 -10.40 -11.07
C ASP A 168 -9.05 -11.26 -9.92
N ASP A 169 -8.26 -11.41 -8.85
CA ASP A 169 -8.71 -12.05 -7.60
C ASP A 169 -9.78 -11.23 -6.89
N VAL A 170 -9.67 -9.89 -6.95
CA VAL A 170 -10.72 -8.98 -6.43
C VAL A 170 -12.03 -9.23 -7.16
N ILE A 171 -12.00 -9.30 -8.50
CA ILE A 171 -13.20 -9.52 -9.32
C ILE A 171 -13.83 -10.87 -8.98
N ARG A 172 -13.03 -11.94 -8.92
CA ARG A 172 -13.51 -13.28 -8.56
C ARG A 172 -14.12 -13.32 -7.17
N LYS A 173 -13.44 -12.69 -6.19
CA LYS A 173 -13.93 -12.62 -4.82
C LYS A 173 -15.23 -11.83 -4.72
N ALA A 174 -15.35 -10.70 -5.41
CA ALA A 174 -16.59 -9.92 -5.45
C ALA A 174 -17.75 -10.71 -6.05
N GLN A 175 -17.51 -11.49 -7.11
CA GLN A 175 -18.51 -12.36 -7.71
C GLN A 175 -19.00 -13.45 -6.75
N SER A 176 -18.09 -14.06 -5.99
CA SER A 176 -18.48 -15.05 -4.96
C SER A 176 -19.30 -14.44 -3.82
N MET A 177 -18.99 -13.20 -3.42
CA MET A 177 -19.75 -12.46 -2.38
C MET A 177 -21.14 -12.05 -2.86
N GLY A 178 -21.34 -11.80 -4.15
CA GLY A 178 -22.64 -11.45 -4.74
C GLY A 178 -23.54 -12.64 -5.08
N GLY A 179 -23.01 -13.85 -5.08
CA GLY A 179 -23.75 -15.08 -5.38
C GLY A 179 -24.39 -15.78 -4.16
N GLU A 180 -24.21 -15.24 -2.96
CA GLU A 180 -24.78 -15.77 -1.71
C GLU A 180 -26.08 -15.07 -1.25
N ASN A 181 -26.77 -14.35 -2.16
CA ASN A 181 -28.09 -13.76 -1.90
C ASN A 181 -29.20 -14.47 -2.68
#